data_b608f5b96da692cc8c2c457dfe9ab214
#
_entry.id   b608f5b96da692cc8c2c457dfe9ab214
#
_cell.length_a   1.000
_cell.length_b   1.000
_cell.length_c   1.000
_cell.angle_alpha   90.00
_cell.angle_beta   90.00
_cell.angle_gamma   90.00
#
_symmetry.space_group_name_H-M   'P 1'
#
loop_
_entity.id
_entity.type
_entity.pdbx_description
1 polymer ?
#
loop_
_entity_poly.entity_id
_entity_poly.type
_entity_poly.pdbx_seq_one_letter_code
_entity_poly.pdbx_strand_id
1 'polypeptide(L)'
;MDILVVDDSKIMRSILQRAIRQAGYRGLNVCEAENGVQALERLRDGKPRLILSDWNMPEMSGLEFLKQVRETDTKVPFGFVTSECSPEMRILAMSSGATFMLSKPFSPEDIEEALIPILH
;
A
#
# COMPACT_ATOMS: atom_id res chain seq x y z
N MET A 1 -12.54 7.09 -1.42
CA MET A 1 -11.58 6.40 -0.52
C MET A 1 -10.36 7.26 -0.25
N ASP A 2 -9.85 7.17 0.97
CA ASP A 2 -8.61 7.89 1.32
C ASP A 2 -7.40 6.98 1.17
N ILE A 3 -7.54 5.72 1.59
CA ILE A 3 -6.45 4.73 1.52
C ILE A 3 -6.97 3.47 0.85
N LEU A 4 -6.18 2.93 -0.06
CA LEU A 4 -6.44 1.63 -0.67
C LEU A 4 -5.43 0.64 -0.13
N VAL A 5 -5.92 -0.43 0.50
CA VAL A 5 -5.09 -1.50 1.07
C VAL A 5 -5.24 -2.74 0.20
N VAL A 6 -4.11 -3.23 -0.32
CA VAL A 6 -4.07 -4.35 -1.25
C VAL A 6 -3.22 -5.48 -0.66
N ASP A 7 -3.87 -6.59 -0.33
CA ASP A 7 -3.22 -7.76 0.25
C ASP A 7 -4.17 -8.94 0.08
N ASP A 8 -3.67 -10.10 -0.29
CA ASP A 8 -4.53 -11.27 -0.48
C ASP A 8 -5.00 -11.88 0.85
N SER A 9 -4.39 -11.49 1.97
CA SER A 9 -4.78 -11.94 3.31
C SER A 9 -5.80 -10.98 3.92
N LYS A 10 -7.01 -11.46 4.15
CA LYS A 10 -8.05 -10.67 4.82
C LYS A 10 -7.61 -10.27 6.23
N ILE A 11 -6.93 -11.18 6.94
CA ILE A 11 -6.43 -10.91 8.29
C ILE A 11 -5.42 -9.76 8.25
N MET A 12 -4.52 -9.79 7.27
CA MET A 12 -3.50 -8.74 7.14
C MET A 12 -4.14 -7.39 6.80
N ARG A 13 -5.17 -7.37 5.94
CA ARG A 13 -5.87 -6.13 5.65
C ARG A 13 -6.51 -5.54 6.91
N SER A 14 -7.08 -6.40 7.77
CA SER A 14 -7.65 -5.97 9.05
C SER A 14 -6.58 -5.42 9.99
N ILE A 15 -5.42 -6.07 10.04
CA ILE A 15 -4.30 -5.62 10.87
C ILE A 15 -3.82 -4.25 10.41
N LEU A 16 -3.69 -4.04 9.10
CA LEU A 16 -3.28 -2.76 8.54
C LEU A 16 -4.28 -1.65 8.88
N GLN A 17 -5.57 -1.93 8.74
CA GLN A 17 -6.59 -0.93 9.06
C GLN A 17 -6.55 -0.56 10.55
N ARG A 18 -6.35 -1.54 11.42
CA ARG A 18 -6.22 -1.27 12.86
C ARG A 18 -4.98 -0.42 13.13
N ALA A 19 -3.85 -0.75 12.51
CA ALA A 19 -2.61 -0.01 12.69
C ALA A 19 -2.76 1.44 12.23
N ILE A 20 -3.46 1.66 11.12
CA ILE A 20 -3.73 3.01 10.61
C ILE A 20 -4.55 3.81 11.64
N ARG A 21 -5.59 3.21 12.21
CA ARG A 21 -6.38 3.87 13.24
C ARG A 21 -5.57 4.15 14.50
N GLN A 22 -4.74 3.19 14.93
CA GLN A 22 -3.89 3.34 16.11
C GLN A 22 -2.81 4.41 15.90
N ALA A 23 -2.41 4.63 14.66
CA ALA A 23 -1.47 5.68 14.31
C ALA A 23 -2.10 7.09 14.32
N GLY A 24 -3.41 7.17 14.54
CA GLY A 24 -4.11 8.45 14.65
C GLY A 24 -5.01 8.81 13.47
N TYR A 25 -5.13 7.94 12.48
CA TYR A 25 -5.90 8.22 11.26
C TYR A 25 -7.26 7.53 11.29
N ARG A 26 -8.09 7.86 12.27
CA ARG A 26 -9.37 7.19 12.51
C ARG A 26 -10.49 7.61 11.57
N GLY A 27 -10.43 8.80 11.03
CA GLY A 27 -11.48 9.34 10.20
C GLY A 27 -11.34 9.03 8.72
N LEU A 28 -10.32 8.29 8.32
CA LEU A 28 -10.05 8.01 6.92
C LEU A 28 -10.84 6.81 6.42
N ASN A 29 -11.29 6.93 5.18
CA ASN A 29 -12.05 5.90 4.49
C ASN A 29 -11.08 4.93 3.82
N VAL A 30 -11.06 3.67 4.27
CA VAL A 30 -10.12 2.66 3.77
C VAL A 30 -10.88 1.65 2.91
N CYS A 31 -10.43 1.48 1.68
CA CYS A 31 -10.94 0.45 0.79
C CYS A 31 -9.95 -0.70 0.71
N GLU A 32 -10.44 -1.90 0.41
CA GLU A 32 -9.63 -3.10 0.34
C GLU A 32 -9.67 -3.73 -1.04
N ALA A 33 -8.59 -4.40 -1.41
CA ALA A 33 -8.52 -5.25 -2.59
C ALA A 33 -7.68 -6.48 -2.27
N GLU A 34 -8.00 -7.61 -2.88
CA GLU A 34 -7.31 -8.87 -2.64
C GLU A 34 -6.09 -9.08 -3.53
N ASN A 35 -6.01 -8.34 -4.64
CA ASN A 35 -4.94 -8.46 -5.60
C ASN A 35 -4.87 -7.19 -6.45
N GLY A 36 -3.87 -7.13 -7.33
CA GLY A 36 -3.68 -5.96 -8.18
C GLY A 36 -4.80 -5.73 -9.18
N VAL A 37 -5.44 -6.78 -9.65
CA VAL A 37 -6.55 -6.64 -10.60
C VAL A 37 -7.74 -5.95 -9.94
N GLN A 38 -8.13 -6.41 -8.74
CA GLN A 38 -9.19 -5.75 -7.97
C GLN A 38 -8.80 -4.32 -7.61
N ALA A 39 -7.54 -4.11 -7.24
CA ALA A 39 -7.07 -2.79 -6.88
C ALA A 39 -7.20 -1.80 -8.05
N LEU A 40 -6.88 -2.23 -9.26
CA LEU A 40 -7.06 -1.39 -10.44
C LEU A 40 -8.53 -1.05 -10.68
N GLU A 41 -9.43 -1.99 -10.40
CA GLU A 41 -10.86 -1.74 -10.49
C GLU A 41 -11.29 -0.67 -9.48
N ARG A 42 -10.79 -0.74 -8.24
CA ARG A 42 -11.08 0.25 -7.21
C ARG A 42 -10.61 1.65 -7.64
N LEU A 43 -9.45 1.73 -8.29
CA LEU A 43 -8.90 2.99 -8.74
C LEU A 43 -9.73 3.67 -9.83
N ARG A 44 -10.56 2.93 -10.54
CA ARG A 44 -11.49 3.51 -11.52
C ARG A 44 -12.59 4.30 -10.84
N ASP A 45 -12.93 3.94 -9.59
CA ASP A 45 -14.03 4.58 -8.85
C ASP A 45 -13.58 5.84 -8.09
N GLY A 46 -12.29 6.08 -8.00
CA GLY A 46 -11.77 7.27 -7.33
C GLY A 46 -10.29 7.16 -7.01
N LYS A 47 -9.68 8.29 -6.71
CA LYS A 47 -8.25 8.34 -6.38
C LYS A 47 -8.05 8.34 -4.87
N PRO A 48 -7.26 7.40 -4.31
CA PRO A 48 -6.89 7.46 -2.91
C PRO A 48 -5.77 8.48 -2.69
N ARG A 49 -5.58 8.84 -1.43
CA ARG A 49 -4.46 9.67 -1.01
C ARG A 49 -3.20 8.83 -0.78
N LEU A 50 -3.38 7.51 -0.68
CA LEU A 50 -2.28 6.57 -0.42
C LEU A 50 -2.71 5.17 -0.84
N ILE A 51 -1.78 4.43 -1.44
CA ILE A 51 -1.94 2.99 -1.71
C ILE A 51 -0.93 2.24 -0.87
N LEU A 52 -1.40 1.22 -0.13
CA LEU A 52 -0.55 0.28 0.60
C LEU A 52 -0.74 -1.09 -0.01
N SER A 53 0.32 -1.72 -0.48
CA SER A 53 0.22 -2.99 -1.18
C SER A 53 1.26 -4.00 -0.73
N ASP A 54 0.85 -5.25 -0.62
CA ASP A 54 1.80 -6.34 -0.50
C ASP A 54 2.51 -6.53 -1.84
N TRP A 55 3.64 -7.21 -1.82
CA TRP A 55 4.41 -7.54 -3.02
C TRP A 55 3.95 -8.85 -3.65
N ASN A 56 3.81 -9.90 -2.82
CA ASN A 56 3.44 -11.22 -3.30
C ASN A 56 1.93 -11.43 -3.23
N MET A 57 1.29 -11.39 -4.38
CA MET A 57 -0.16 -11.56 -4.50
C MET A 57 -0.47 -12.44 -5.71
N PRO A 58 -1.60 -13.17 -5.69
CA PRO A 58 -2.00 -13.95 -6.86
C PRO A 58 -2.41 -13.03 -8.01
N GLU A 59 -2.36 -13.54 -9.22
CA GLU A 59 -2.77 -12.90 -10.48
C GLU A 59 -1.88 -11.74 -10.92
N MET A 60 -1.55 -10.83 -10.03
CA MET A 60 -0.70 -9.67 -10.33
C MET A 60 0.12 -9.34 -9.10
N SER A 61 1.44 -9.32 -9.21
CA SER A 61 2.30 -8.96 -8.09
C SER A 61 2.14 -7.48 -7.74
N GLY A 62 2.55 -7.12 -6.52
CA GLY A 62 2.53 -5.72 -6.11
C GLY A 62 3.40 -4.84 -6.98
N LEU A 63 4.52 -5.36 -7.47
CA LEU A 63 5.39 -4.61 -8.37
C LEU A 63 4.73 -4.35 -9.72
N GLU A 64 4.06 -5.34 -10.29
CA GLU A 64 3.31 -5.18 -11.53
C GLU A 64 2.18 -4.16 -11.34
N PHE A 65 1.49 -4.25 -10.20
CA PHE A 65 0.44 -3.30 -9.86
C PHE A 65 0.99 -1.88 -9.78
N LEU A 66 2.10 -1.68 -9.10
CA LEU A 66 2.76 -0.37 -9.02
C LEU A 66 3.08 0.18 -10.42
N LYS A 67 3.65 -0.65 -11.27
CA LYS A 67 4.01 -0.22 -12.63
C LYS A 67 2.78 0.22 -13.41
N GLN A 68 1.68 -0.48 -13.26
CA GLN A 68 0.43 -0.10 -13.94
C GLN A 68 -0.15 1.18 -13.38
N VAL A 69 -0.10 1.37 -12.07
CA VAL A 69 -0.53 2.64 -11.45
C VAL A 69 0.29 3.79 -12.02
N ARG A 70 1.60 3.62 -12.14
CA ARG A 70 2.49 4.68 -12.62
C ARG A 70 2.30 5.03 -14.09
N GLU A 71 1.67 4.18 -14.87
CA GLU A 71 1.33 4.50 -16.26
C GLU A 71 0.31 5.65 -16.34
N THR A 72 -0.56 5.77 -15.34
CA THR A 72 -1.63 6.78 -15.36
C THR A 72 -1.51 7.81 -14.26
N ASP A 73 -0.79 7.50 -13.18
CA ASP A 73 -0.65 8.41 -12.04
C ASP A 73 0.76 8.29 -11.47
N THR A 74 1.58 9.29 -11.73
CA THR A 74 2.98 9.30 -11.28
C THR A 74 3.12 9.90 -9.88
N LYS A 75 2.04 10.38 -9.25
CA LYS A 75 2.10 11.16 -8.02
C LYS A 75 1.49 10.49 -6.80
N VAL A 76 0.51 9.60 -6.96
CA VAL A 76 -0.13 9.00 -5.79
C VAL A 76 0.91 8.27 -4.94
N PRO A 77 0.98 8.55 -3.64
CA PRO A 77 1.90 7.82 -2.75
C PRO A 77 1.59 6.33 -2.75
N PHE A 78 2.62 5.52 -2.89
CA PHE A 78 2.51 4.07 -2.96
C PHE A 78 3.54 3.44 -2.04
N GLY A 79 3.09 2.76 -0.99
CA GLY A 79 3.95 2.07 -0.06
C GLY A 79 3.78 0.57 -0.15
N PHE A 80 4.88 -0.17 -0.15
CA PHE A 80 4.84 -1.62 0.01
C PHE A 80 4.84 -1.99 1.48
N VAL A 81 4.05 -3.00 1.84
CA VAL A 81 4.06 -3.61 3.16
C VAL A 81 4.19 -5.11 2.92
N THR A 82 5.39 -5.66 3.14
CA THR A 82 5.70 -7.03 2.73
C THR A 82 6.60 -7.72 3.75
N SER A 83 6.52 -9.06 3.79
CA SER A 83 7.38 -9.86 4.66
C SER A 83 8.79 -10.02 4.10
N GLU A 84 8.99 -9.73 2.82
CA GLU A 84 10.31 -9.78 2.19
C GLU A 84 10.76 -8.38 1.83
N CYS A 85 11.90 -7.97 2.36
CA CYS A 85 12.39 -6.59 2.21
C CYS A 85 13.91 -6.61 2.02
N SER A 86 14.36 -7.29 0.96
CA SER A 86 15.78 -7.34 0.64
C SER A 86 16.25 -6.01 0.05
N PRO A 87 17.56 -5.71 0.11
CA PRO A 87 18.09 -4.51 -0.53
C PRO A 87 17.76 -4.44 -2.02
N GLU A 88 17.80 -5.56 -2.72
CA GLU A 88 17.47 -5.64 -4.14
C GLU A 88 16.01 -5.30 -4.41
N MET A 89 15.11 -5.82 -3.58
CA MET A 89 13.69 -5.52 -3.70
C MET A 89 13.41 -4.05 -3.42
N ARG A 90 14.10 -3.48 -2.42
CA ARG A 90 13.94 -2.06 -2.09
C ARG A 90 14.38 -1.18 -3.26
N ILE A 91 15.52 -1.49 -3.85
CA ILE A 91 16.02 -0.74 -5.02
C ILE A 91 15.01 -0.83 -6.17
N LEU A 92 14.52 -2.04 -6.43
CA LEU A 92 13.55 -2.26 -7.51
C LEU A 92 12.23 -1.51 -7.25
N ALA A 93 11.75 -1.55 -6.02
CA ALA A 93 10.54 -0.83 -5.63
C ALA A 93 10.69 0.67 -5.85
N MET A 94 11.76 1.25 -5.33
CA MET A 94 11.98 2.69 -5.40
C MET A 94 12.22 3.14 -6.85
N SER A 95 12.97 2.37 -7.64
CA SER A 95 13.20 2.69 -9.04
C SER A 95 11.95 2.54 -9.90
N SER A 96 10.97 1.77 -9.43
CA SER A 96 9.68 1.60 -10.11
C SER A 96 8.64 2.64 -9.67
N GLY A 97 8.97 3.48 -8.70
CA GLY A 97 8.11 4.58 -8.30
C GLY A 97 7.42 4.43 -6.95
N ALA A 98 7.84 3.49 -6.11
CA ALA A 98 7.31 3.38 -4.75
C ALA A 98 7.78 4.56 -3.90
N THR A 99 6.93 4.97 -2.95
CA THR A 99 7.25 6.05 -2.03
C THR A 99 8.02 5.54 -0.83
N PHE A 100 7.64 4.35 -0.33
CA PHE A 100 8.31 3.73 0.82
C PHE A 100 8.07 2.22 0.82
N MET A 101 8.75 1.54 1.73
CA MET A 101 8.64 0.09 1.89
C MET A 101 8.76 -0.27 3.36
N LEU A 102 7.76 -0.95 3.89
CA LEU A 102 7.73 -1.42 5.27
C LEU A 102 7.79 -2.94 5.30
N SER A 103 8.50 -3.50 6.27
CA SER A 103 8.55 -4.94 6.45
C SER A 103 7.53 -5.40 7.48
N LYS A 104 6.96 -6.58 7.27
CA LYS A 104 6.12 -7.25 8.25
C LYS A 104 7.02 -8.10 9.15
N PRO A 105 6.78 -8.16 10.45
CA PRO A 105 5.73 -7.44 11.18
C PRO A 105 6.07 -5.96 11.36
N PHE A 106 5.07 -5.12 11.44
CA PHE A 106 5.22 -3.68 11.66
C PHE A 106 4.48 -3.27 12.92
N SER A 107 4.87 -2.15 13.52
CA SER A 107 4.19 -1.57 14.67
C SER A 107 3.31 -0.40 14.22
N PRO A 108 2.36 0.06 15.06
CA PRO A 108 1.63 1.29 14.76
C PRO A 108 2.56 2.49 14.57
N GLU A 109 3.70 2.51 15.29
CA GLU A 109 4.69 3.57 15.16
C GLU A 109 5.36 3.55 13.78
N ASP A 110 5.62 2.37 13.23
CA ASP A 110 6.18 2.24 11.88
C ASP A 110 5.21 2.81 10.85
N ILE A 111 3.91 2.53 11.01
CA ILE A 111 2.87 3.06 10.15
C ILE A 111 2.81 4.58 10.29
N GLU A 112 2.81 5.08 11.53
CA GLU A 112 2.76 6.53 11.78
C GLU A 112 3.90 7.25 11.09
N GLU A 113 5.14 6.76 11.26
CA GLU A 113 6.31 7.37 10.62
C GLU A 113 6.19 7.41 9.11
N ALA A 114 5.65 6.35 8.51
CA ALA A 114 5.49 6.30 7.07
C ALA A 114 4.40 7.25 6.56
N LEU A 115 3.33 7.43 7.34
CA LEU A 115 2.15 8.18 6.92
C LEU A 115 2.23 9.68 7.21
N ILE A 116 2.99 10.10 8.22
CA ILE A 116 3.10 11.51 8.59
C ILE A 116 3.46 12.40 7.39
N PRO A 117 4.50 12.10 6.59
CA PRO A 117 4.84 12.96 5.47
C PRO A 117 3.80 12.96 4.34
N ILE A 118 2.84 12.05 4.38
CA ILE A 118 1.87 11.87 3.31
C ILE A 118 0.48 12.40 3.69
N LEU A 119 0.03 12.11 4.91
CA LEU A 119 -1.37 12.29 5.31
C LEU A 119 -1.61 13.34 6.38
N HIS A 120 -0.60 13.99 6.89
CA HIS A 120 -0.82 14.99 7.94
C HIS A 120 -1.41 16.29 7.42
#